data_ba401d2bfe3d5263c54f71e4b99bdfff
#
_entry.id   ba401d2bfe3d5263c54f71e4b99bdfff
#
_cell.length_a   1.000
_cell.length_b   1.000
_cell.length_c   1.000
_cell.angle_alpha   90.00
_cell.angle_beta   90.00
_cell.angle_gamma   90.00
#
_symmetry.space_group_name_H-M   'P 1'
#
loop_
_entity.id
_entity.type
_entity.pdbx_description
1 polymer ?
#
loop_
_entity_poly.entity_id
_entity_poly.type
_entity_poly.pdbx_seq_one_letter_code
_entity_poly.pdbx_strand_id
1 'polypeptide(L)'
;MILSIVIPTKNEEKYLPKLLESIKMQTFSDYEIIVADNLSKDRTKEIAKKFGCKVVRGGLPGRARNLGAKVATGGIILFLDADTELKSRDFLEKAIYEFEERRLDIGVPLIRLRGRDLDKLYFDFWNKLTKLFQFSLTPFGGGWCIFIKKEFHKKIKGFDEKITLGEDSDYVQRAVQYKLFKVKFRVMKK
;
A
#
# COMPACT_ATOMS: atom_id res chain seq x y z
N MET A 1 3.59 -0.18 -18.30
CA MET A 1 3.66 0.23 -16.88
C MET A 1 3.25 -0.93 -16.01
N ILE A 2 4.15 -1.31 -15.12
CA ILE A 2 3.95 -2.48 -14.25
C ILE A 2 3.20 -2.09 -12.97
N LEU A 3 3.58 -0.96 -12.34
CA LEU A 3 3.15 -0.59 -11.00
C LEU A 3 2.36 0.74 -10.98
N SER A 4 1.20 0.75 -10.31
CA SER A 4 0.51 1.99 -9.95
C SER A 4 0.56 2.17 -8.43
N ILE A 5 1.18 3.26 -7.97
CA ILE A 5 1.28 3.62 -6.56
C ILE A 5 0.11 4.54 -6.22
N VAL A 6 -0.79 4.09 -5.36
CA VAL A 6 -2.00 4.82 -4.94
C VAL A 6 -1.80 5.32 -3.51
N ILE A 7 -1.84 6.63 -3.33
CA ILE A 7 -1.59 7.31 -2.06
C ILE A 7 -2.86 8.08 -1.64
N PRO A 8 -3.63 7.60 -0.64
CA PRO A 8 -4.70 8.38 -0.06
C PRO A 8 -4.11 9.55 0.73
N THR A 9 -4.68 10.76 0.59
CA THR A 9 -4.19 11.95 1.29
C THR A 9 -5.32 12.78 1.87
N LYS A 10 -5.03 13.42 3.02
CA LYS A 10 -5.84 14.49 3.59
C LYS A 10 -4.97 15.37 4.49
N ASN A 11 -4.59 16.56 4.00
CA ASN A 11 -3.72 17.51 4.72
C ASN A 11 -2.35 16.89 5.07
N GLU A 12 -1.64 16.40 4.04
CA GLU A 12 -0.38 15.68 4.14
C GLU A 12 0.82 16.51 3.63
N GLU A 13 0.72 17.85 3.58
CA GLU A 13 1.80 18.70 3.07
C GLU A 13 3.14 18.49 3.77
N LYS A 14 3.12 18.01 5.02
CA LYS A 14 4.31 17.73 5.83
C LYS A 14 4.99 16.41 5.49
N TYR A 15 4.22 15.37 5.15
CA TYR A 15 4.71 14.01 4.98
C TYR A 15 4.85 13.59 3.52
N LEU A 16 3.87 13.98 2.69
CA LEU A 16 3.84 13.61 1.28
C LEU A 16 5.14 13.93 0.49
N PRO A 17 5.82 15.07 0.69
CA PRO A 17 7.08 15.32 -0.02
C PRO A 17 8.14 14.27 0.24
N LYS A 18 8.31 13.84 1.50
CA LYS A 18 9.30 12.84 1.90
C LYS A 18 9.03 11.48 1.27
N LEU A 19 7.76 11.07 1.24
CA LEU A 19 7.35 9.86 0.54
C LEU A 19 7.67 9.95 -0.95
N LEU A 20 7.23 11.03 -1.62
CA LEU A 20 7.43 11.19 -3.06
C LEU A 20 8.92 11.26 -3.45
N GLU A 21 9.75 11.91 -2.64
CA GLU A 21 11.22 11.90 -2.81
C GLU A 21 11.77 10.48 -2.66
N SER A 22 11.33 9.72 -1.65
CA SER A 22 11.78 8.34 -1.44
C SER A 22 11.37 7.40 -2.57
N ILE A 23 10.21 7.65 -3.20
CA ILE A 23 9.77 6.91 -4.40
C ILE A 23 10.64 7.29 -5.60
N LYS A 24 10.96 8.58 -5.81
CA LYS A 24 11.83 9.01 -6.91
C LYS A 24 13.26 8.47 -6.83
N MET A 25 13.72 8.18 -5.62
CA MET A 25 15.05 7.60 -5.39
C MET A 25 15.12 6.08 -5.64
N GLN A 26 14.00 5.41 -5.96
CA GLN A 26 13.99 3.98 -6.22
C GLN A 26 14.71 3.61 -7.53
N THR A 27 15.35 2.46 -7.55
CA THR A 27 15.98 1.89 -8.77
C THR A 27 14.94 1.43 -9.79
N PHE A 28 13.77 1.03 -9.33
CA PHE A 28 12.64 0.67 -10.18
C PHE A 28 11.91 1.93 -10.68
N SER A 29 11.70 2.06 -11.99
CA SER A 29 11.16 3.27 -12.62
C SER A 29 9.86 3.07 -13.42
N ASP A 30 9.41 1.82 -13.65
CA ASP A 30 8.19 1.56 -14.43
C ASP A 30 6.93 1.66 -13.57
N TYR A 31 6.67 2.85 -13.06
CA TYR A 31 5.52 3.16 -12.21
C TYR A 31 4.83 4.47 -12.56
N GLU A 32 3.58 4.60 -12.12
CA GLU A 32 2.85 5.86 -11.98
C GLU A 32 2.51 6.13 -10.51
N ILE A 33 2.32 7.40 -10.17
CA ILE A 33 1.87 7.80 -8.83
C ILE A 33 0.51 8.48 -8.95
N ILE A 34 -0.45 7.99 -8.16
CA ILE A 34 -1.83 8.48 -8.09
C ILE A 34 -2.10 8.93 -6.67
N VAL A 35 -2.31 10.23 -6.48
CA VAL A 35 -2.69 10.83 -5.20
C VAL A 35 -4.21 10.98 -5.16
N ALA A 36 -4.86 10.24 -4.27
CA ALA A 36 -6.32 10.30 -4.07
C ALA A 36 -6.64 11.24 -2.91
N ASP A 37 -6.83 12.52 -3.22
CA ASP A 37 -6.93 13.61 -2.25
C ASP A 37 -8.35 13.81 -1.71
N ASN A 38 -8.52 13.72 -0.40
CA ASN A 38 -9.77 13.95 0.31
C ASN A 38 -9.96 15.44 0.67
N LEU A 39 -10.07 16.30 -0.35
CA LEU A 39 -10.34 17.74 -0.19
C LEU A 39 -9.37 18.42 0.79
N SER A 40 -8.06 18.17 0.67
CA SER A 40 -7.04 18.85 1.46
C SER A 40 -7.13 20.37 1.32
N LYS A 41 -6.95 21.06 2.45
CA LYS A 41 -6.98 22.52 2.56
C LYS A 41 -5.60 23.16 2.58
N ASP A 42 -4.56 22.31 2.76
CA ASP A 42 -3.14 22.66 2.73
C ASP A 42 -2.55 22.50 1.33
N ARG A 43 -1.23 22.51 1.20
CA ARG A 43 -0.52 22.41 -0.09
C ARG A 43 -0.39 20.98 -0.61
N THR A 44 -1.08 19.99 -0.04
CA THR A 44 -0.99 18.58 -0.46
C THR A 44 -1.17 18.40 -1.96
N LYS A 45 -2.22 18.98 -2.56
CA LYS A 45 -2.51 18.87 -4.00
C LYS A 45 -1.47 19.56 -4.88
N GLU A 46 -0.98 20.70 -4.44
CA GLU A 46 0.06 21.45 -5.12
C GLU A 46 1.37 20.62 -5.18
N ILE A 47 1.76 20.09 -4.03
CA ILE A 47 2.92 19.20 -3.89
C ILE A 47 2.79 18.00 -4.83
N ALA A 48 1.67 17.29 -4.79
CA ALA A 48 1.44 16.13 -5.65
C ALA A 48 1.62 16.48 -7.15
N LYS A 49 1.03 17.60 -7.60
CA LYS A 49 1.17 18.06 -8.99
C LYS A 49 2.61 18.41 -9.34
N LYS A 50 3.34 19.09 -8.46
CA LYS A 50 4.76 19.44 -8.66
C LYS A 50 5.65 18.21 -8.82
N PHE A 51 5.31 17.11 -8.15
CA PHE A 51 6.00 15.83 -8.31
C PHE A 51 5.55 15.02 -9.54
N GLY A 52 4.62 15.52 -10.34
CA GLY A 52 4.11 14.85 -11.53
C GLY A 52 3.09 13.75 -11.24
N CYS A 53 2.49 13.74 -10.03
CA CYS A 53 1.49 12.75 -9.68
C CYS A 53 0.15 13.03 -10.39
N LYS A 54 -0.57 11.98 -10.75
CA LYS A 54 -1.98 12.06 -11.13
C LYS A 54 -2.82 12.30 -9.88
N VAL A 55 -3.51 13.45 -9.81
CA VAL A 55 -4.35 13.78 -8.65
C VAL A 55 -5.80 13.47 -8.98
N VAL A 56 -6.46 12.69 -8.13
CA VAL A 56 -7.89 12.36 -8.23
C VAL A 56 -8.61 12.73 -6.94
N ARG A 57 -9.94 12.92 -7.03
CA ARG A 57 -10.74 13.12 -5.84
C ARG A 57 -10.75 11.84 -5.02
N GLY A 58 -10.43 11.96 -3.74
CA GLY A 58 -10.45 10.87 -2.77
C GLY A 58 -11.73 10.85 -1.92
N GLY A 59 -11.60 10.37 -0.71
CA GLY A 59 -12.62 10.24 0.32
C GLY A 59 -11.99 9.71 1.59
N LEU A 60 -12.75 9.01 2.43
CA LEU A 60 -12.19 8.19 3.51
C LEU A 60 -11.17 7.19 2.95
N PRO A 61 -10.22 6.69 3.75
CA PRO A 61 -9.08 5.90 3.24
C PRO A 61 -9.46 4.78 2.27
N GLY A 62 -10.42 3.92 2.60
CA GLY A 62 -10.87 2.84 1.72
C GLY A 62 -11.41 3.36 0.38
N ARG A 63 -12.26 4.40 0.41
CA ARG A 63 -12.78 5.04 -0.81
C ARG A 63 -11.69 5.71 -1.63
N ALA A 64 -10.74 6.39 -1.00
CA ALA A 64 -9.64 7.03 -1.69
C ALA A 64 -8.78 6.00 -2.43
N ARG A 65 -8.46 4.87 -1.78
CA ARG A 65 -7.74 3.75 -2.41
C ARG A 65 -8.52 3.17 -3.59
N ASN A 66 -9.83 2.96 -3.47
CA ASN A 66 -10.68 2.47 -4.57
C ASN A 66 -10.69 3.44 -5.77
N LEU A 67 -10.86 4.74 -5.51
CA LEU A 67 -10.88 5.75 -6.58
C LEU A 67 -9.52 5.87 -7.27
N GLY A 68 -8.41 5.77 -6.53
CA GLY A 68 -7.07 5.68 -7.10
C GLY A 68 -6.89 4.42 -7.95
N ALA A 69 -7.30 3.26 -7.43
CA ALA A 69 -7.23 1.98 -8.16
C ALA A 69 -8.06 1.97 -9.46
N LYS A 70 -9.18 2.69 -9.49
CA LYS A 70 -10.03 2.81 -10.68
C LYS A 70 -9.31 3.45 -11.86
N VAL A 71 -8.44 4.42 -11.60
CA VAL A 71 -7.70 5.16 -12.64
C VAL A 71 -6.28 4.65 -12.86
N ALA A 72 -5.85 3.67 -12.07
CA ALA A 72 -4.56 2.98 -12.19
C ALA A 72 -4.46 2.25 -13.53
N THR A 73 -3.29 2.28 -14.18
CA THR A 73 -3.01 1.62 -15.46
C THR A 73 -2.13 0.39 -15.31
N GLY A 74 -1.33 0.31 -14.23
CA GLY A 74 -0.44 -0.81 -13.93
C GLY A 74 -1.16 -2.11 -13.62
N GLY A 75 -0.52 -3.22 -13.90
CA GLY A 75 -1.00 -4.58 -13.58
C GLY A 75 -0.98 -4.88 -12.08
N ILE A 76 -0.06 -4.24 -11.36
CA ILE A 76 0.07 -4.30 -9.91
C ILE A 76 -0.28 -2.94 -9.32
N ILE A 77 -1.02 -2.93 -8.22
CA ILE A 77 -1.31 -1.74 -7.43
C ILE A 77 -0.55 -1.84 -6.12
N LEU A 78 0.13 -0.77 -5.75
CA LEU A 78 0.69 -0.55 -4.42
C LEU A 78 -0.13 0.52 -3.72
N PHE A 79 -0.86 0.15 -2.67
CA PHE A 79 -1.44 1.12 -1.75
C PHE A 79 -0.38 1.51 -0.72
N LEU A 80 -0.13 2.81 -0.55
CA LEU A 80 0.93 3.34 0.29
C LEU A 80 0.43 4.58 1.03
N ASP A 81 0.55 4.60 2.35
CA ASP A 81 0.11 5.76 3.14
C ASP A 81 1.08 6.93 3.03
N ALA A 82 0.56 8.15 3.07
CA ALA A 82 1.31 9.39 2.80
C ALA A 82 2.43 9.67 3.81
N ASP A 83 2.34 9.14 5.03
CA ASP A 83 3.33 9.25 6.10
C ASP A 83 4.40 8.16 6.09
N THR A 84 4.39 7.30 5.06
CA THR A 84 5.39 6.26 4.83
C THR A 84 6.64 6.84 4.17
N GLU A 85 7.78 6.18 4.35
CA GLU A 85 9.04 6.52 3.67
C GLU A 85 9.76 5.23 3.26
N LEU A 86 10.12 5.10 1.98
CA LEU A 86 10.86 3.96 1.45
C LEU A 86 12.36 4.17 1.74
N LYS A 87 12.92 3.45 2.70
CA LYS A 87 14.31 3.66 3.16
C LYS A 87 15.36 3.04 2.23
N SER A 88 15.06 1.91 1.61
CA SER A 88 15.97 1.26 0.67
C SER A 88 15.66 1.73 -0.75
N ARG A 89 16.70 2.06 -1.52
CA ARG A 89 16.54 2.47 -2.93
C ARG A 89 16.09 1.34 -3.84
N ASP A 90 16.29 0.11 -3.44
CA ASP A 90 15.92 -1.10 -4.20
C ASP A 90 14.65 -1.78 -3.68
N PHE A 91 13.89 -1.09 -2.79
CA PHE A 91 12.70 -1.67 -2.18
C PHE A 91 11.65 -2.06 -3.22
N LEU A 92 11.29 -1.15 -4.14
CA LEU A 92 10.27 -1.44 -5.16
C LEU A 92 10.72 -2.56 -6.09
N GLU A 93 11.97 -2.54 -6.54
CA GLU A 93 12.54 -3.57 -7.42
C GLU A 93 12.48 -4.95 -6.76
N LYS A 94 12.96 -5.07 -5.53
CA LYS A 94 12.94 -6.33 -4.77
C LYS A 94 11.52 -6.81 -4.48
N ALA A 95 10.62 -5.86 -4.13
CA ALA A 95 9.23 -6.18 -3.84
C ALA A 95 8.49 -6.69 -5.08
N ILE A 96 8.65 -6.04 -6.23
CA ILE A 96 8.06 -6.48 -7.50
C ILE A 96 8.65 -7.84 -7.91
N TYR A 97 9.97 -7.99 -7.85
CA TYR A 97 10.61 -9.28 -8.14
C TYR A 97 10.06 -10.42 -7.28
N GLU A 98 9.99 -10.23 -5.95
CA GLU A 98 9.42 -11.24 -5.03
C GLU A 98 7.93 -11.50 -5.32
N PHE A 99 7.16 -10.45 -5.63
CA PHE A 99 5.73 -10.55 -5.93
C PHE A 99 5.48 -11.42 -7.17
N GLU A 100 6.27 -11.22 -8.22
CA GLU A 100 6.18 -11.96 -9.48
C GLU A 100 6.75 -13.37 -9.38
N GLU A 101 7.97 -13.53 -8.82
CA GLU A 101 8.62 -14.84 -8.65
C GLU A 101 7.74 -15.81 -7.87
N ARG A 102 7.14 -15.32 -6.79
CA ARG A 102 6.24 -16.12 -5.94
C ARG A 102 4.81 -16.19 -6.49
N ARG A 103 4.53 -15.49 -7.58
CA ARG A 103 3.22 -15.41 -8.24
C ARG A 103 2.13 -14.98 -7.25
N LEU A 104 2.41 -13.98 -6.44
CA LEU A 104 1.47 -13.50 -5.42
C LEU A 104 0.26 -12.83 -6.07
N ASP A 105 -0.89 -12.93 -5.42
CA ASP A 105 -2.08 -12.14 -5.75
C ASP A 105 -2.18 -10.90 -4.86
N ILE A 106 -1.72 -11.02 -3.60
CA ILE A 106 -1.59 -9.94 -2.63
C ILE A 106 -0.35 -10.17 -1.76
N GLY A 107 0.36 -9.10 -1.40
CA GLY A 107 1.53 -9.14 -0.56
C GLY A 107 1.62 -7.90 0.35
N VAL A 108 2.03 -8.10 1.59
CA VAL A 108 2.24 -7.02 2.57
C VAL A 108 3.68 -7.11 3.08
N PRO A 109 4.51 -6.09 2.85
CA PRO A 109 5.86 -6.05 3.38
C PRO A 109 5.86 -5.92 4.91
N LEU A 110 6.91 -6.46 5.54
CA LEU A 110 7.17 -6.22 6.94
C LEU A 110 7.65 -4.78 7.16
N ILE A 111 7.23 -4.18 8.29
CA ILE A 111 7.62 -2.82 8.64
C ILE A 111 8.80 -2.83 9.58
N ARG A 112 9.64 -1.81 9.38
CA ARG A 112 10.58 -1.34 10.40
C ARG A 112 10.24 0.08 10.78
N LEU A 113 9.87 0.28 12.04
CA LEU A 113 9.82 1.63 12.58
C LEU A 113 11.21 2.14 12.93
N ARG A 114 11.37 3.43 12.67
CA ARG A 114 12.48 4.22 13.21
C ARG A 114 11.96 4.88 14.49
N GLY A 115 12.23 4.28 15.63
CA GLY A 115 11.75 4.75 16.91
C GLY A 115 12.64 4.32 18.07
N ARG A 116 12.22 4.63 19.30
CA ARG A 116 12.84 4.16 20.55
C ARG A 116 12.85 2.62 20.58
N ASP A 117 13.72 2.04 21.38
CA ASP A 117 13.88 0.57 21.40
C ASP A 117 12.61 -0.17 21.82
N LEU A 118 11.74 0.43 22.63
CA LEU A 118 10.41 -0.08 22.97
C LEU A 118 9.48 -0.15 21.73
N ASP A 119 9.53 0.86 20.85
CA ASP A 119 8.73 0.87 19.63
C ASP A 119 9.19 -0.24 18.68
N LYS A 120 10.52 -0.46 18.59
CA LYS A 120 11.11 -1.57 17.81
C LYS A 120 10.66 -2.92 18.33
N LEU A 121 10.70 -3.14 19.66
CA LEU A 121 10.27 -4.39 20.30
C LEU A 121 8.80 -4.68 20.02
N TYR A 122 7.94 -3.67 20.14
CA TYR A 122 6.51 -3.75 19.84
C TYR A 122 6.27 -4.20 18.39
N PHE A 123 6.94 -3.55 17.42
CA PHE A 123 6.77 -3.89 16.01
C PHE A 123 7.44 -5.20 15.60
N ASP A 124 8.55 -5.58 16.21
CA ASP A 124 9.14 -6.90 16.00
C ASP A 124 8.21 -8.02 16.50
N PHE A 125 7.52 -7.79 17.62
CA PHE A 125 6.47 -8.70 18.09
C PHE A 125 5.31 -8.80 17.09
N TRP A 126 4.78 -7.65 16.61
CA TRP A 126 3.74 -7.62 15.58
C TRP A 126 4.17 -8.25 14.26
N ASN A 127 5.38 -8.02 13.81
CA ASN A 127 5.95 -8.67 12.64
C ASN A 127 6.04 -10.20 12.80
N LYS A 128 6.39 -10.69 13.99
CA LYS A 128 6.37 -12.13 14.28
C LYS A 128 4.96 -12.70 14.24
N LEU A 129 3.99 -12.00 14.85
CA LEU A 129 2.58 -12.39 14.78
C LEU A 129 2.07 -12.40 13.34
N THR A 130 2.34 -11.35 12.56
CA THR A 130 1.94 -11.27 11.15
C THR A 130 2.51 -12.44 10.35
N LYS A 131 3.79 -12.82 10.58
CA LYS A 131 4.38 -14.01 9.97
C LYS A 131 3.72 -15.30 10.40
N LEU A 132 3.42 -15.46 11.69
CA LEU A 132 2.78 -16.64 12.23
C LEU A 132 1.37 -16.81 11.66
N PHE A 133 0.60 -15.74 11.63
CA PHE A 133 -0.80 -15.74 11.17
C PHE A 133 -0.96 -15.57 9.65
N GLN A 134 0.12 -15.44 8.86
CA GLN A 134 0.01 -15.31 7.39
C GLN A 134 -0.69 -16.48 6.69
N PHE A 135 -0.76 -17.63 7.37
CA PHE A 135 -1.44 -18.85 6.88
C PHE A 135 -2.81 -19.05 7.52
N SER A 136 -3.22 -18.15 8.43
CA SER A 136 -4.54 -18.23 9.06
C SER A 136 -5.62 -17.68 8.12
N LEU A 137 -6.89 -17.94 8.45
CA LEU A 137 -8.05 -17.36 7.77
C LEU A 137 -8.23 -15.86 8.08
N THR A 138 -7.51 -15.34 9.06
CA THR A 138 -7.53 -13.93 9.49
C THR A 138 -6.12 -13.38 9.61
N PRO A 139 -5.38 -13.25 8.49
CA PRO A 139 -4.04 -12.68 8.54
C PRO A 139 -4.12 -11.20 8.93
N PHE A 140 -3.17 -10.78 9.75
CA PHE A 140 -2.98 -9.36 10.01
C PHE A 140 -2.17 -8.75 8.89
N GLY A 141 -2.68 -7.67 8.28
CA GLY A 141 -1.98 -6.84 7.31
C GLY A 141 -2.18 -5.38 7.66
N GLY A 142 -1.11 -4.63 7.86
CA GLY A 142 -1.22 -3.18 8.03
C GLY A 142 -1.43 -2.49 6.69
N GLY A 143 -2.31 -1.50 6.67
CA GLY A 143 -2.76 -0.81 5.46
C GLY A 143 -1.74 0.11 4.79
N TRP A 144 -0.64 0.38 5.46
CA TRP A 144 0.38 1.34 5.02
C TRP A 144 1.15 0.93 3.76
N CYS A 145 1.20 -0.38 3.41
CA CYS A 145 1.87 -0.86 2.22
C CYS A 145 1.29 -2.21 1.77
N ILE A 146 0.45 -2.19 0.74
CA ILE A 146 -0.22 -3.40 0.21
C ILE A 146 0.01 -3.48 -1.29
N PHE A 147 0.71 -4.53 -1.74
CA PHE A 147 0.80 -4.90 -3.16
C PHE A 147 -0.33 -5.86 -3.52
N ILE A 148 -1.01 -5.61 -4.64
CA ILE A 148 -2.08 -6.46 -5.13
C ILE A 148 -2.16 -6.45 -6.65
N LYS A 149 -2.48 -7.57 -7.28
CA LYS A 149 -2.83 -7.59 -8.70
C LYS A 149 -4.11 -6.77 -8.92
N LYS A 150 -4.10 -5.87 -9.90
CA LYS A 150 -5.25 -5.04 -10.24
C LYS A 150 -6.52 -5.87 -10.51
N GLU A 151 -6.37 -6.96 -11.25
CA GLU A 151 -7.47 -7.88 -11.52
C GLU A 151 -8.03 -8.52 -10.24
N PHE A 152 -7.15 -8.83 -9.28
CA PHE A 152 -7.58 -9.41 -8.01
C PHE A 152 -8.27 -8.38 -7.12
N HIS A 153 -7.79 -7.13 -7.09
CA HIS A 153 -8.49 -6.00 -6.43
C HIS A 153 -9.93 -5.86 -6.94
N LYS A 154 -10.14 -5.93 -8.27
CA LYS A 154 -11.48 -5.91 -8.86
C LYS A 154 -12.34 -7.10 -8.44
N LYS A 155 -11.76 -8.32 -8.43
CA LYS A 155 -12.47 -9.56 -8.05
C LYS A 155 -13.00 -9.51 -6.61
N ILE A 156 -12.22 -8.96 -5.67
CA ILE A 156 -12.64 -8.82 -4.28
C ILE A 156 -13.47 -7.55 -4.02
N LYS A 157 -13.84 -6.82 -5.09
CA LYS A 157 -14.64 -5.59 -5.07
C LYS A 157 -14.00 -4.42 -4.29
N GLY A 158 -12.66 -4.39 -4.24
CA GLY A 158 -11.94 -3.30 -3.57
C GLY A 158 -12.10 -3.27 -2.06
N PHE A 159 -11.81 -2.11 -1.46
CA PHE A 159 -12.06 -1.83 -0.05
C PHE A 159 -13.54 -1.62 0.24
N ASP A 160 -14.02 -2.03 1.41
CA ASP A 160 -15.37 -1.67 1.85
C ASP A 160 -15.38 -0.19 2.31
N GLU A 161 -16.08 0.66 1.55
CA GLU A 161 -16.13 2.10 1.80
C GLU A 161 -16.96 2.49 3.04
N LYS A 162 -17.67 1.54 3.64
CA LYS A 162 -18.44 1.75 4.87
C LYS A 162 -17.59 1.61 6.13
N ILE A 163 -16.46 0.92 6.02
CA ILE A 163 -15.52 0.73 7.13
C ILE A 163 -14.64 1.98 7.24
N THR A 164 -14.69 2.64 8.39
CA THR A 164 -13.94 3.87 8.67
C THR A 164 -12.66 3.63 9.46
N LEU A 165 -12.52 2.48 10.11
CA LEU A 165 -11.36 2.09 10.90
C LEU A 165 -11.09 0.59 10.71
N GLY A 166 -9.85 0.23 10.33
CA GLY A 166 -9.45 -1.15 10.07
C GLY A 166 -9.90 -1.67 8.70
N GLU A 167 -10.18 -0.78 7.75
CA GLU A 167 -10.54 -1.10 6.37
C GLU A 167 -9.45 -1.90 5.64
N ASP A 168 -8.21 -1.73 6.05
CA ASP A 168 -7.05 -2.44 5.55
C ASP A 168 -7.03 -3.91 6.02
N SER A 169 -7.30 -4.12 7.30
CA SER A 169 -7.40 -5.46 7.88
C SER A 169 -8.56 -6.24 7.26
N ASP A 170 -9.75 -5.64 7.14
CA ASP A 170 -10.88 -6.21 6.41
C ASP A 170 -10.49 -6.58 4.97
N TYR A 171 -9.85 -5.65 4.26
CA TYR A 171 -9.42 -5.86 2.89
C TYR A 171 -8.50 -7.06 2.72
N VAL A 172 -7.47 -7.17 3.55
CA VAL A 172 -6.53 -8.30 3.52
C VAL A 172 -7.24 -9.60 3.89
N GLN A 173 -8.11 -9.60 4.91
CA GLN A 173 -8.87 -10.78 5.32
C GLN A 173 -9.82 -11.25 4.20
N ARG A 174 -10.59 -10.35 3.59
CA ARG A 174 -11.46 -10.68 2.44
C ARG A 174 -10.66 -11.20 1.25
N ALA A 175 -9.49 -10.61 0.99
CA ALA A 175 -8.62 -11.07 -0.07
C ALA A 175 -8.18 -12.52 0.16
N VAL A 176 -7.81 -12.89 1.38
CA VAL A 176 -7.41 -14.27 1.72
C VAL A 176 -8.60 -15.22 1.70
N GLN A 177 -9.74 -14.81 2.25
CA GLN A 177 -10.97 -15.62 2.31
C GLN A 177 -11.60 -15.85 0.96
N TYR A 178 -11.47 -14.90 0.01
CA TYR A 178 -12.09 -14.99 -1.32
C TYR A 178 -11.70 -16.25 -2.07
N LYS A 179 -10.51 -16.81 -1.77
CA LYS A 179 -10.06 -18.08 -2.33
C LYS A 179 -9.45 -18.95 -1.25
N LEU A 180 -10.25 -19.53 -0.39
CA LEU A 180 -9.84 -20.53 0.61
C LEU A 180 -8.86 -21.62 0.10
N PHE A 181 -8.65 -21.75 -1.22
CA PHE A 181 -7.81 -22.76 -1.83
C PHE A 181 -6.74 -22.32 -2.83
N LYS A 182 -6.68 -21.04 -3.25
CA LYS A 182 -5.72 -20.60 -4.30
C LYS A 182 -5.12 -19.19 -4.17
N VAL A 183 -5.44 -18.41 -3.12
CA VAL A 183 -4.81 -17.08 -2.97
C VAL A 183 -3.41 -17.23 -2.43
N LYS A 184 -2.44 -16.68 -3.15
CA LYS A 184 -1.05 -16.62 -2.69
C LYS A 184 -0.84 -15.29 -1.95
N PHE A 185 -1.35 -15.22 -0.72
CA PHE A 185 -0.97 -14.17 0.24
C PHE A 185 0.36 -14.51 0.87
N ARG A 186 1.26 -13.55 0.97
CA ARG A 186 2.50 -13.68 1.74
C ARG A 186 2.89 -12.35 2.36
N VAL A 187 3.47 -12.47 3.53
CA VAL A 187 4.30 -11.41 4.09
C VAL A 187 5.61 -11.41 3.31
N MET A 188 5.88 -10.31 2.63
CA MET A 188 7.03 -10.18 1.75
C MET A 188 8.30 -10.02 2.59
N LYS A 189 9.38 -10.61 2.10
CA LYS A 189 10.71 -10.37 2.65
C LYS A 189 11.13 -8.93 2.31
N LYS A 190 12.06 -8.41 3.07
CA LYS A 190 12.65 -7.08 2.83
C LYS A 190 13.53 -7.09 1.62
#